data_69b3b066dd893f74adeb785fcf2078a5
#
_entry.id   69b3b066dd893f74adeb785fcf2078a5
#
_cell.length_a   1.000
_cell.length_b   1.000
_cell.length_c   1.000
_cell.angle_alpha   90.00
_cell.angle_beta   90.00
_cell.angle_gamma   90.00
#
_symmetry.space_group_name_H-M   'P 1'
#
loop_
_entity.id
_entity.type
_entity.pdbx_description
1 polymer ?
#
loop_
_entity_poly.entity_id
_entity_poly.type
_entity_poly.pdbx_seq_one_letter_code
_entity_poly.pdbx_strand_id
1 'polypeptide(L)'
;VLEVFVIALPLLFHAGYGLVIAAGGHPELRRYPYARNWLYWLQRASGVGILLFLLMHVGFTRIWGLVEPSVRSNLFGHMQGLLIQPWMFAIYTIGLLLAVFHLANGLWAMGLVWGVTISARAQRLSGYACSGLGALLAALGLHGLTGFLP
;
A
#
# COMPACT_ATOMS: atom_id res chain seq x y z
N VAL A 1 1.94 -23.68 2.43
CA VAL A 1 1.17 -23.90 1.16
C VAL A 1 0.19 -22.74 0.96
N LEU A 2 -0.72 -22.46 1.90
CA LEU A 2 -1.73 -21.38 1.82
C LEU A 2 -1.10 -20.01 1.57
N GLU A 3 -0.04 -19.68 2.29
CA GLU A 3 0.69 -18.41 2.20
C GLU A 3 1.19 -18.12 0.75
N VAL A 4 1.64 -19.16 0.06
CA VAL A 4 2.15 -19.03 -1.31
C VAL A 4 0.99 -18.81 -2.29
N PHE A 5 -0.06 -19.63 -2.24
CA PHE A 5 -1.12 -19.61 -3.23
C PHE A 5 -2.15 -18.49 -3.00
N VAL A 6 -2.41 -18.12 -1.76
CA VAL A 6 -3.45 -17.13 -1.42
C VAL A 6 -2.87 -15.72 -1.28
N ILE A 7 -1.61 -15.57 -0.89
CA ILE A 7 -0.99 -14.27 -0.66
C ILE A 7 0.09 -13.98 -1.71
N ALA A 8 1.14 -14.81 -1.78
CA ALA A 8 2.32 -14.49 -2.58
C ALA A 8 2.02 -14.46 -4.09
N LEU A 9 1.35 -15.48 -4.64
CA LEU A 9 1.06 -15.54 -6.08
C LEU A 9 0.12 -14.43 -6.55
N PRO A 10 -1.04 -14.15 -5.90
CA PRO A 10 -1.89 -13.02 -6.30
C PRO A 10 -1.18 -11.68 -6.17
N LEU A 11 -0.37 -11.50 -5.13
CA LEU A 11 0.39 -10.27 -4.91
C LEU A 11 1.46 -10.07 -5.99
N LEU A 12 2.22 -11.11 -6.32
CA LEU A 12 3.23 -11.07 -7.39
C LEU A 12 2.60 -10.79 -8.76
N PHE A 13 1.46 -11.44 -9.05
CA PHE A 13 0.71 -11.16 -10.28
C PHE A 13 0.23 -9.71 -10.32
N HIS A 14 -0.38 -9.23 -9.24
CA HIS A 14 -0.87 -7.84 -9.12
C HIS A 14 0.28 -6.83 -9.28
N ALA A 15 1.40 -7.06 -8.60
CA ALA A 15 2.56 -6.17 -8.67
C ALA A 15 3.21 -6.19 -10.05
N GLY A 16 3.44 -7.38 -10.63
CA GLY A 16 4.05 -7.53 -11.95
C GLY A 16 3.20 -6.89 -13.06
N TYR A 17 1.90 -7.21 -13.08
CA TYR A 17 0.97 -6.60 -14.03
C TYR A 17 0.81 -5.10 -13.79
N GLY A 18 0.78 -4.67 -12.51
CA GLY A 18 0.74 -3.28 -12.12
C GLY A 18 1.95 -2.47 -12.61
N LEU A 19 3.15 -3.05 -12.60
CA LEU A 19 4.35 -2.41 -13.17
C LEU A 19 4.24 -2.20 -14.69
N VAL A 20 3.69 -3.18 -15.42
CA VAL A 20 3.44 -3.05 -16.87
C VAL A 20 2.48 -1.90 -17.15
N ILE A 21 1.37 -1.83 -16.39
CA ILE A 21 0.41 -0.72 -16.50
C ILE A 21 1.04 0.62 -16.11
N ALA A 22 1.87 0.65 -15.08
CA ALA A 22 2.54 1.87 -14.63
C ALA A 22 3.51 2.40 -15.68
N ALA A 23 4.29 1.51 -16.31
CA ALA A 23 5.24 1.86 -17.37
C ALA A 23 4.56 2.38 -18.64
N GLY A 24 3.37 1.89 -18.98
CA GLY A 24 2.58 2.36 -20.13
C GLY A 24 1.75 3.62 -19.86
N GLY A 25 1.73 4.11 -18.62
CA GLY A 25 0.91 5.26 -18.22
C GLY A 25 1.55 6.61 -18.55
N HIS A 26 0.83 7.47 -19.26
CA HIS A 26 1.27 8.83 -19.61
C HIS A 26 0.36 9.88 -18.97
N PRO A 27 0.57 10.26 -17.70
CA PRO A 27 -0.21 11.31 -17.05
C PRO A 27 0.27 12.68 -17.56
N GLU A 28 -0.45 13.28 -18.47
CA GLU A 28 -0.15 14.65 -18.93
C GLU A 28 -0.61 15.70 -17.90
N LEU A 29 0.01 15.72 -16.72
CA LEU A 29 -0.40 16.58 -15.61
C LEU A 29 -0.30 18.08 -15.92
N ARG A 30 0.62 18.47 -16.82
CA ARG A 30 0.73 19.89 -17.27
C ARG A 30 -0.45 20.31 -18.11
N ARG A 31 -0.94 19.42 -18.99
CA ARG A 31 -2.03 19.70 -19.92
C ARG A 31 -3.41 19.49 -19.27
N TYR A 32 -3.49 18.51 -18.36
CA TYR A 32 -4.73 18.11 -17.71
C TYR A 32 -4.56 18.06 -16.18
N PRO A 33 -4.53 19.22 -15.47
CA PRO A 33 -4.27 19.31 -14.04
C PRO A 33 -5.49 18.99 -13.16
N TYR A 34 -6.39 18.09 -13.60
CA TYR A 34 -7.56 17.71 -12.81
C TYR A 34 -7.19 16.77 -11.68
N ALA A 35 -7.93 16.83 -10.58
CA ALA A 35 -7.74 15.95 -9.43
C ALA A 35 -7.71 14.46 -9.82
N ARG A 36 -8.58 14.01 -10.74
CA ARG A 36 -8.60 12.62 -11.21
C ARG A 36 -7.30 12.20 -11.91
N ASN A 37 -6.66 13.09 -12.65
CA ASN A 37 -5.40 12.79 -13.32
C ASN A 37 -4.24 12.70 -12.32
N TRP A 38 -4.26 13.53 -11.27
CA TRP A 38 -3.34 13.40 -10.14
C TRP A 38 -3.55 12.09 -9.38
N LEU A 39 -4.79 11.70 -9.09
CA LEU A 39 -5.10 10.41 -8.45
C LEU A 39 -4.67 9.22 -9.31
N TYR A 40 -4.82 9.33 -10.63
CA TYR A 40 -4.33 8.33 -11.58
C TYR A 40 -2.81 8.18 -11.52
N TRP A 41 -2.06 9.29 -11.48
CA TRP A 41 -0.61 9.26 -11.33
C TRP A 41 -0.19 8.72 -9.96
N LEU A 42 -0.79 9.24 -8.89
CA LEU A 42 -0.51 8.82 -7.51
C LEU A 42 -0.79 7.32 -7.30
N GLN A 43 -1.81 6.77 -7.95
CA GLN A 43 -2.10 5.33 -7.89
C GLN A 43 -0.92 4.50 -8.40
N ARG A 44 -0.26 4.93 -9.46
CA ARG A 44 0.90 4.23 -10.02
C ARG A 44 2.15 4.45 -9.16
N ALA A 45 2.39 5.68 -8.78
CA ALA A 45 3.53 6.01 -7.92
C ALA A 45 3.46 5.29 -6.57
N SER A 46 2.28 5.25 -5.95
CA SER A 46 2.07 4.51 -4.70
C SER A 46 2.25 3.01 -4.88
N GLY A 47 1.79 2.43 -5.99
CA GLY A 47 1.98 1.01 -6.28
C GLY A 47 3.46 0.61 -6.37
N VAL A 48 4.27 1.42 -7.06
CA VAL A 48 5.73 1.21 -7.12
C VAL A 48 6.36 1.38 -5.73
N GLY A 49 5.97 2.43 -5.00
CA GLY A 49 6.46 2.67 -3.65
C GLY A 49 6.14 1.53 -2.68
N ILE A 50 4.92 0.98 -2.75
CA ILE A 50 4.52 -0.18 -1.94
C ILE A 50 5.32 -1.42 -2.31
N LEU A 51 5.58 -1.66 -3.60
CA LEU A 51 6.39 -2.80 -4.02
C LEU A 51 7.78 -2.75 -3.40
N LEU A 52 8.44 -1.59 -3.44
CA LEU A 52 9.75 -1.39 -2.80
C LEU A 52 9.67 -1.59 -1.28
N PHE A 53 8.64 -1.02 -0.64
CA PHE A 53 8.41 -1.22 0.79
C PHE A 53 8.17 -2.69 1.14
N LEU A 54 7.35 -3.41 0.36
CA LEU A 54 7.08 -4.83 0.58
C LEU A 54 8.33 -5.70 0.44
N LEU A 55 9.17 -5.45 -0.56
CA LEU A 55 10.44 -6.17 -0.72
C LEU A 55 11.34 -6.00 0.52
N MET A 56 11.42 -4.78 1.01
CA MET A 56 12.15 -4.48 2.26
C MET A 56 11.48 -5.17 3.47
N HIS A 57 10.17 -5.00 3.65
CA HIS A 57 9.42 -5.55 4.78
C HIS A 57 9.51 -7.08 4.84
N VAL A 58 9.27 -7.76 3.73
CA VAL A 58 9.38 -9.22 3.64
C VAL A 58 10.83 -9.67 3.82
N GLY A 59 11.79 -8.89 3.31
CA GLY A 59 13.21 -9.11 3.51
C GLY A 59 13.58 -9.14 5.00
N PHE A 60 13.24 -8.09 5.73
CA PHE A 60 13.58 -7.96 7.15
C PHE A 60 12.75 -8.87 8.08
N THR A 61 11.57 -9.29 7.66
CA THR A 61 10.71 -10.13 8.49
C THR A 61 10.79 -11.61 8.10
N ARG A 62 10.34 -11.95 6.90
CA ARG A 62 10.19 -13.35 6.48
C ARG A 62 11.50 -13.98 6.04
N ILE A 63 12.26 -13.30 5.16
CA ILE A 63 13.49 -13.86 4.60
C ILE A 63 14.57 -13.91 5.67
N TRP A 64 14.76 -12.83 6.43
CA TRP A 64 15.73 -12.81 7.53
C TRP A 64 15.42 -13.87 8.59
N GLY A 65 14.15 -14.10 8.91
CA GLY A 65 13.72 -15.17 9.82
C GLY A 65 13.97 -16.59 9.32
N LEU A 66 14.32 -16.81 8.04
CA LEU A 66 14.78 -18.12 7.53
C LEU A 66 16.26 -18.36 7.84
N VAL A 67 17.04 -17.28 7.95
CA VAL A 67 18.49 -17.33 8.21
C VAL A 67 18.78 -17.22 9.71
N GLU A 68 18.00 -16.38 10.41
CA GLU A 68 18.20 -16.07 11.84
C GLU A 68 17.00 -16.57 12.65
N PRO A 69 17.11 -17.72 13.35
CA PRO A 69 16.00 -18.30 14.10
C PRO A 69 15.44 -17.40 15.21
N SER A 70 16.27 -16.51 15.79
CA SER A 70 15.84 -15.57 16.83
C SER A 70 14.79 -14.59 16.34
N VAL A 71 14.87 -14.15 15.09
CA VAL A 71 13.88 -13.29 14.44
C VAL A 71 12.54 -14.01 14.30
N ARG A 72 12.58 -15.29 13.92
CA ARG A 72 11.38 -16.10 13.77
C ARG A 72 10.69 -16.38 15.11
N SER A 73 11.47 -16.59 16.18
CA SER A 73 10.93 -16.89 17.52
C SER A 73 10.40 -15.64 18.23
N ASN A 74 10.94 -14.45 17.94
CA ASN A 74 10.51 -13.18 18.53
C ASN A 74 10.42 -12.07 17.48
N LEU A 75 9.44 -12.18 16.58
CA LEU A 75 9.24 -11.20 15.52
C LEU A 75 8.87 -9.82 16.09
N PHE A 76 8.11 -9.76 17.20
CA PHE A 76 7.76 -8.49 17.84
C PHE A 76 9.01 -7.74 18.31
N GLY A 77 9.88 -8.38 19.07
CA GLY A 77 11.13 -7.77 19.56
C GLY A 77 12.06 -7.36 18.42
N HIS A 78 12.13 -8.16 17.35
CA HIS A 78 12.88 -7.79 16.15
C HIS A 78 12.32 -6.52 15.49
N MET A 79 10.99 -6.44 15.29
CA MET A 79 10.34 -5.27 14.73
C MET A 79 10.48 -4.05 15.63
N GLN A 80 10.38 -4.21 16.94
CA GLN A 80 10.61 -3.14 17.90
C GLN A 80 12.03 -2.58 17.78
N GLY A 81 13.05 -3.45 17.69
CA GLY A 81 14.45 -3.04 17.49
C GLY A 81 14.67 -2.27 16.16
N LEU A 82 13.93 -2.62 15.11
CA LEU A 82 13.96 -1.88 13.84
C LEU A 82 13.24 -0.51 13.96
N LEU A 83 12.03 -0.51 14.53
CA LEU A 83 11.15 0.67 14.53
C LEU A 83 11.53 1.73 15.56
N ILE A 84 12.36 1.39 16.55
CA ILE A 84 12.95 2.39 17.45
C ILE A 84 13.93 3.32 16.72
N GLN A 85 14.44 2.93 15.56
CA GLN A 85 15.25 3.78 14.71
C GLN A 85 14.36 4.78 13.96
N PRO A 86 14.56 6.11 14.11
CA PRO A 86 13.65 7.11 13.54
C PRO A 86 13.48 7.01 12.02
N TRP A 87 14.56 6.69 11.30
CA TRP A 87 14.50 6.54 9.85
C TRP A 87 13.72 5.30 9.41
N MET A 88 13.80 4.20 10.18
CA MET A 88 13.03 3.00 9.90
C MET A 88 11.54 3.23 10.21
N PHE A 89 11.24 3.88 11.33
CA PHE A 89 9.88 4.29 11.66
C PHE A 89 9.27 5.17 10.57
N ALA A 90 10.04 6.13 10.03
CA ALA A 90 9.59 6.97 8.92
C ALA A 90 9.30 6.14 7.65
N ILE A 91 10.17 5.18 7.29
CA ILE A 91 9.95 4.29 6.14
C ILE A 91 8.68 3.46 6.31
N TYR A 92 8.44 2.88 7.50
CA TYR A 92 7.22 2.12 7.77
C TYR A 92 5.97 2.99 7.76
N THR A 93 6.06 4.22 8.29
CA THR A 93 4.98 5.20 8.21
C THR A 93 4.64 5.55 6.77
N ILE A 94 5.64 5.84 5.94
CA ILE A 94 5.45 6.14 4.52
C ILE A 94 4.86 4.92 3.79
N GLY A 95 5.41 3.74 4.01
CA GLY A 95 4.92 2.49 3.41
C GLY A 95 3.46 2.21 3.76
N LEU A 96 3.08 2.39 5.02
CA LEU A 96 1.70 2.28 5.48
C LEU A 96 0.78 3.28 4.77
N LEU A 97 1.15 4.55 4.71
CA LEU A 97 0.34 5.59 4.08
C LEU A 97 0.20 5.37 2.57
N LEU A 98 1.26 4.92 1.90
CA LEU A 98 1.21 4.51 0.49
C LEU A 98 0.25 3.34 0.29
N ALA A 99 0.29 2.32 1.14
CA ALA A 99 -0.58 1.16 1.05
C ALA A 99 -2.05 1.52 1.27
N VAL A 100 -2.34 2.33 2.28
CA VAL A 100 -3.69 2.81 2.57
C VAL A 100 -4.24 3.66 1.43
N PHE A 101 -3.44 4.61 0.92
CA PHE A 101 -3.84 5.42 -0.22
C PHE A 101 -4.11 4.56 -1.47
N HIS A 102 -3.20 3.65 -1.79
CA HIS A 102 -3.33 2.76 -2.94
C HIS A 102 -4.60 1.91 -2.88
N LEU A 103 -4.90 1.35 -1.71
CA LEU A 103 -6.11 0.58 -1.48
C LEU A 103 -7.36 1.45 -1.64
N ALA A 104 -7.45 2.58 -0.94
CA ALA A 104 -8.62 3.44 -0.94
C ALA A 104 -8.93 4.01 -2.33
N ASN A 105 -7.91 4.57 -2.99
CA ASN A 105 -8.03 5.08 -4.34
C ASN A 105 -8.26 3.97 -5.38
N GLY A 106 -7.63 2.81 -5.18
CA GLY A 106 -7.82 1.63 -6.02
C GLY A 106 -9.25 1.09 -5.97
N LEU A 107 -9.86 1.01 -4.80
CA LEU A 107 -11.27 0.60 -4.64
C LEU A 107 -12.21 1.57 -5.33
N TRP A 108 -11.96 2.87 -5.17
CA TRP A 108 -12.75 3.89 -5.88
C TRP A 108 -12.61 3.76 -7.40
N ALA A 109 -11.38 3.67 -7.90
CA ALA A 109 -11.09 3.52 -9.33
C ALA A 109 -11.67 2.22 -9.91
N MET A 110 -11.62 1.10 -9.16
CA MET A 110 -12.23 -0.17 -9.54
C MET A 110 -13.74 -0.02 -9.74
N GLY A 111 -14.43 0.69 -8.83
CA GLY A 111 -15.87 0.97 -8.95
C GLY A 111 -16.22 1.74 -10.23
N LEU A 112 -15.33 2.64 -10.68
CA LEU A 112 -15.46 3.38 -11.94
C LEU A 112 -15.24 2.47 -13.17
N VAL A 113 -14.13 1.73 -13.17
CA VAL A 113 -13.69 0.93 -14.32
C VAL A 113 -14.63 -0.25 -14.58
N TRP A 114 -15.13 -0.88 -13.53
CA TRP A 114 -16.06 -2.02 -13.65
C TRP A 114 -17.53 -1.61 -13.78
N GLY A 115 -17.81 -0.31 -13.86
CA GLY A 115 -19.18 0.18 -14.05
C GLY A 115 -20.09 -0.02 -12.82
N VAL A 116 -19.54 -0.21 -11.63
CA VAL A 116 -20.30 -0.31 -10.38
C VAL A 116 -20.86 1.08 -10.01
N THR A 117 -20.07 2.13 -10.23
CA THR A 117 -20.46 3.52 -9.96
C THR A 117 -20.62 4.30 -11.26
N ILE A 118 -21.82 4.24 -11.87
CA ILE A 118 -22.10 4.82 -13.20
C ILE A 118 -22.53 6.29 -13.14
N SER A 119 -23.19 6.74 -12.05
CA SER A 119 -23.65 8.13 -11.95
C SER A 119 -22.65 9.03 -11.23
N ALA A 120 -22.65 10.33 -11.54
CA ALA A 120 -21.80 11.30 -10.86
C ALA A 120 -22.02 11.34 -9.34
N ARG A 121 -23.25 11.10 -8.87
CA ARG A 121 -23.58 11.01 -7.45
C ARG A 121 -22.96 9.75 -6.83
N ALA A 122 -23.12 8.59 -7.48
CA ALA A 122 -22.54 7.32 -7.00
C ALA A 122 -21.01 7.41 -6.92
N GLN A 123 -20.36 8.01 -7.93
CA GLN A 123 -18.90 8.21 -7.94
C GLN A 123 -18.42 9.09 -6.81
N ARG A 124 -19.15 10.18 -6.48
CA ARG A 124 -18.80 11.04 -5.35
C ARG A 124 -19.00 10.33 -4.00
N LEU A 125 -20.13 9.65 -3.81
CA LEU A 125 -20.41 8.94 -2.57
C LEU A 125 -19.40 7.81 -2.33
N SER A 126 -19.09 7.01 -3.36
CA SER A 126 -18.07 5.98 -3.24
C SER A 126 -16.68 6.57 -2.99
N GLY A 127 -16.37 7.72 -3.56
CA GLY A 127 -15.13 8.46 -3.27
C GLY A 127 -15.03 8.86 -1.80
N TYR A 128 -16.10 9.41 -1.22
CA TYR A 128 -16.14 9.74 0.21
C TYR A 128 -16.04 8.50 1.10
N ALA A 129 -16.74 7.42 0.74
CA ALA A 129 -16.67 6.16 1.49
C ALA A 129 -15.26 5.56 1.47
N CYS A 130 -14.62 5.50 0.28
CA CYS A 130 -13.24 4.99 0.15
C CYS A 130 -12.23 5.90 0.88
N SER A 131 -12.41 7.22 0.82
CA SER A 131 -11.56 8.16 1.57
C SER A 131 -11.73 8.02 3.08
N GLY A 132 -12.96 7.85 3.56
CA GLY A 132 -13.25 7.59 4.98
C GLY A 132 -12.64 6.26 5.46
N LEU A 133 -12.75 5.20 4.66
CA LEU A 133 -12.06 3.93 4.92
C LEU A 133 -10.54 4.12 4.99
N GLY A 134 -9.97 4.85 4.03
CA GLY A 134 -8.54 5.16 4.02
C GLY A 134 -8.11 5.93 5.28
N ALA A 135 -8.85 6.95 5.68
CA ALA A 135 -8.55 7.73 6.89
C ALA A 135 -8.59 6.85 8.16
N LEU A 136 -9.59 5.97 8.26
CA LEU A 136 -9.70 5.02 9.38
C LEU A 136 -8.51 4.05 9.41
N LEU A 137 -8.17 3.44 8.27
CA LEU A 137 -7.06 2.50 8.17
C LEU A 137 -5.72 3.18 8.45
N ALA A 138 -5.53 4.44 8.00
CA ALA A 138 -4.34 5.22 8.32
C ALA A 138 -4.24 5.47 9.82
N ALA A 139 -5.32 5.89 10.46
CA ALA A 139 -5.34 6.14 11.91
C ALA A 139 -5.02 4.87 12.71
N LEU A 140 -5.67 3.75 12.38
CA LEU A 140 -5.43 2.46 13.03
C LEU A 140 -4.00 1.95 12.79
N GLY A 141 -3.49 2.07 11.57
CA GLY A 141 -2.14 1.63 11.23
C GLY A 141 -1.07 2.49 11.90
N LEU A 142 -1.24 3.82 11.94
CA LEU A 142 -0.33 4.72 12.65
C LEU A 142 -0.33 4.44 14.15
N HIS A 143 -1.53 4.23 14.73
CA HIS A 143 -1.63 3.82 16.14
C HIS A 143 -0.92 2.48 16.38
N GLY A 144 -1.11 1.49 15.48
CA GLY A 144 -0.41 0.21 15.57
C GLY A 144 1.12 0.34 15.50
N LEU A 145 1.64 1.25 14.66
CA LEU A 145 3.09 1.52 14.60
C LEU A 145 3.63 2.10 15.91
N THR A 146 2.88 2.98 16.58
CA THR A 146 3.32 3.54 17.88
C THR A 146 3.41 2.48 18.98
N GLY A 147 2.70 1.36 18.86
CA GLY A 147 2.79 0.23 19.80
C GLY A 147 4.15 -0.48 19.82
N PHE A 148 5.03 -0.20 18.85
CA PHE A 148 6.43 -0.69 18.85
C PHE A 148 7.40 0.28 19.51
N LEU A 149 6.98 1.50 19.83
CA LEU A 149 7.82 2.46 20.52
C LEU A 149 7.80 2.20 22.03
N PRO A 150 8.89 2.53 22.77
CA PRO A 150 8.98 2.34 24.21
C PRO A 150 8.03 3.24 24.97
#